data_d21adf7ce264245569bf0aa2ec917ac3
#
_entry.id   d21adf7ce264245569bf0aa2ec917ac3
#
_cell.length_a   1.000
_cell.length_b   1.000
_cell.length_c   1.000
_cell.angle_alpha   90.00
_cell.angle_beta   90.00
_cell.angle_gamma   90.00
#
_symmetry.space_group_name_H-M   'P 1'
#
loop_
_entity.id
_entity.type
_entity.pdbx_description
1 polymer ?
#
loop_
_entity_poly.entity_id
_entity_poly.type
_entity_poly.pdbx_seq_one_letter_code
_entity_poly.pdbx_strand_id
1 'polypeptide(L)'
;MKLWLISQTQVSGYDTYDSAVVAAETEQLAKETHPSSYKFWKNGSWCDGDCEPVEWDCYDAWAQSPEQVSARCLGEALPETKAGVICASFNAG
;
A
#
# COMPACT_ATOMS: atom_id res chain seq x y z
N MET A 1 16.47 -3.05 5.13
CA MET A 1 15.13 -2.71 4.60
C MET A 1 15.25 -1.56 3.63
N LYS A 2 14.41 -1.52 2.62
CA LYS A 2 14.45 -0.51 1.58
C LYS A 2 13.19 0.33 1.61
N LEU A 3 13.29 1.53 1.05
CA LEU A 3 12.14 2.41 0.83
C LEU A 3 11.65 2.22 -0.60
N TRP A 4 10.33 2.17 -0.76
CA TRP A 4 9.69 1.96 -2.05
C TRP A 4 8.60 3.00 -2.28
N LEU A 5 8.56 3.55 -3.48
CA LEU A 5 7.41 4.33 -3.91
C LEU A 5 6.45 3.37 -4.60
N ILE A 6 5.28 3.17 -4.01
CA ILE A 6 4.22 2.36 -4.61
C ILE A 6 3.14 3.26 -5.17
N SER A 7 2.57 2.86 -6.29
CA SER A 7 1.53 3.63 -6.97
C SER A 7 0.61 2.71 -7.75
N GLN A 8 -0.56 3.23 -8.12
CA GLN A 8 -1.53 2.49 -8.91
C GLN A 8 -2.32 3.47 -9.78
N THR A 9 -2.92 2.96 -10.85
CA THR A 9 -3.74 3.74 -11.77
C THR A 9 -5.12 3.09 -12.01
N GLN A 10 -5.46 2.06 -11.21
CA GLN A 10 -6.72 1.33 -11.38
C GLN A 10 -7.92 2.11 -10.89
N VAL A 11 -7.73 2.90 -9.83
CA VAL A 11 -8.78 3.76 -9.28
C VAL A 11 -8.23 5.18 -9.17
N SER A 12 -9.13 6.16 -9.35
CA SER A 12 -8.77 7.57 -9.27
C SER A 12 -9.95 8.37 -8.74
N GLY A 13 -9.72 9.65 -8.44
CA GLY A 13 -10.76 10.52 -7.93
C GLY A 13 -10.68 10.70 -6.43
N TYR A 14 -11.81 11.00 -5.83
CA TYR A 14 -11.87 11.29 -4.40
C TYR A 14 -11.76 10.01 -3.56
N ASP A 15 -11.26 10.17 -2.34
CA ASP A 15 -11.11 9.07 -1.39
C ASP A 15 -10.27 7.90 -1.94
N THR A 16 -9.22 8.26 -2.70
CA THR A 16 -8.34 7.31 -3.36
C THR A 16 -6.89 7.63 -3.01
N TYR A 17 -6.12 6.59 -2.72
CA TYR A 17 -4.66 6.73 -2.60
C TYR A 17 -4.02 6.65 -3.97
N ASP A 18 -3.26 7.68 -4.34
CA ASP A 18 -2.50 7.69 -5.61
C ASP A 18 -1.20 6.92 -5.48
N SER A 19 -0.51 7.13 -4.37
CA SER A 19 0.81 6.58 -4.13
C SER A 19 1.14 6.59 -2.64
N ALA A 20 2.21 5.90 -2.28
CA ALA A 20 2.71 5.91 -0.91
C ALA A 20 4.20 5.59 -0.92
N VAL A 21 4.91 6.06 0.10
CA VAL A 21 6.27 5.60 0.39
C VAL A 21 6.16 4.58 1.51
N VAL A 22 6.68 3.39 1.28
CA VAL A 22 6.63 2.30 2.25
C VAL A 22 8.02 1.74 2.49
N ALA A 23 8.23 1.17 3.67
CA ALA A 23 9.45 0.45 4.00
C ALA A 23 9.18 -1.04 3.93
N ALA A 24 9.97 -1.79 3.16
CA ALA A 24 9.80 -3.23 3.01
C ALA A 24 11.12 -3.87 2.61
N GLU A 25 11.26 -5.15 2.96
CA GLU A 25 12.47 -5.91 2.63
C GLU A 25 12.57 -6.22 1.13
N THR A 26 11.43 -6.42 0.45
CA THR A 26 11.40 -6.79 -0.95
C THR A 26 10.34 -5.99 -1.69
N GLU A 27 10.47 -5.98 -3.03
CA GLU A 27 9.47 -5.36 -3.90
C GLU A 27 8.08 -5.97 -3.71
N GLN A 28 8.00 -7.29 -3.59
CA GLN A 28 6.72 -7.97 -3.41
C GLN A 28 6.05 -7.56 -2.10
N LEU A 29 6.82 -7.47 -1.01
CA LEU A 29 6.28 -7.01 0.27
C LEU A 29 5.82 -5.55 0.20
N ALA A 30 6.52 -4.72 -0.56
CA ALA A 30 6.09 -3.34 -0.78
C ALA A 30 4.74 -3.30 -1.50
N LYS A 31 4.56 -4.11 -2.54
CA LYS A 31 3.30 -4.18 -3.29
C LYS A 31 2.15 -4.71 -2.44
N GLU A 32 2.45 -5.51 -1.42
CA GLU A 32 1.45 -6.07 -0.50
C GLU A 32 1.15 -5.14 0.67
N THR A 33 1.69 -3.92 0.67
CA THR A 33 1.44 -2.93 1.71
C THR A 33 0.33 -1.99 1.25
N HIS A 34 -0.77 -1.93 2.02
CA HIS A 34 -1.87 -1.02 1.71
C HIS A 34 -1.58 0.36 2.29
N PRO A 35 -1.78 1.46 1.52
CA PRO A 35 -1.49 2.81 2.02
C PRO A 35 -2.25 3.23 3.28
N SER A 36 -3.39 2.61 3.56
CA SER A 36 -4.18 2.92 4.75
C SER A 36 -3.51 2.49 6.06
N SER A 37 -2.49 1.64 5.99
CA SER A 37 -1.73 1.11 7.12
C SER A 37 -2.43 0.03 7.94
N TYR A 38 -3.72 -0.15 7.81
CA TYR A 38 -4.46 -1.14 8.62
C TYR A 38 -4.95 -2.34 7.81
N LYS A 39 -4.77 -2.34 6.49
CA LYS A 39 -5.11 -3.47 5.64
C LYS A 39 -3.85 -4.19 5.21
N PHE A 40 -3.96 -5.48 4.98
CA PHE A 40 -2.84 -6.29 4.51
C PHE A 40 -3.34 -7.34 3.53
N TRP A 41 -2.44 -7.81 2.68
CA TRP A 41 -2.75 -8.81 1.65
C TRP A 41 -2.59 -10.22 2.25
N LYS A 42 -3.66 -11.00 2.19
CA LYS A 42 -3.64 -12.36 2.71
C LYS A 42 -4.64 -13.22 1.94
N ASN A 43 -4.20 -14.41 1.52
CA ASN A 43 -5.05 -15.40 0.84
C ASN A 43 -5.79 -14.82 -0.37
N GLY A 44 -5.12 -13.96 -1.13
CA GLY A 44 -5.68 -13.42 -2.36
C GLY A 44 -6.63 -12.26 -2.18
N SER A 45 -6.67 -11.63 -1.00
CA SER A 45 -7.51 -10.45 -0.80
C SER A 45 -6.91 -9.51 0.25
N TRP A 46 -7.35 -8.24 0.21
CA TRP A 46 -7.04 -7.29 1.27
C TRP A 46 -7.90 -7.63 2.48
N CYS A 47 -7.27 -7.67 3.64
CA CYS A 47 -7.93 -8.02 4.91
C CYS A 47 -7.72 -6.90 5.92
N ASP A 48 -8.67 -6.77 6.86
CA ASP A 48 -8.53 -5.82 7.96
C ASP A 48 -7.81 -6.47 9.16
N GLY A 49 -7.75 -5.76 10.28
CA GLY A 49 -7.05 -6.21 11.47
C GLY A 49 -7.60 -7.48 12.11
N ASP A 50 -8.83 -7.88 11.76
CA ASP A 50 -9.45 -9.12 12.25
C ASP A 50 -9.27 -10.27 11.28
N CYS A 51 -8.42 -10.10 10.27
CA CYS A 51 -8.16 -11.09 9.22
C CYS A 51 -9.40 -11.40 8.36
N GLU A 52 -10.38 -10.51 8.35
CA GLU A 52 -11.55 -10.64 7.51
C GLU A 52 -11.32 -9.95 6.17
N PRO A 53 -11.70 -10.57 5.04
CA PRO A 53 -11.63 -9.89 3.76
C PRO A 53 -12.48 -8.63 3.78
N VAL A 54 -11.92 -7.51 3.30
CA VAL A 54 -12.69 -6.27 3.20
C VAL A 54 -13.21 -6.13 1.78
N GLU A 55 -14.45 -5.67 1.68
CA GLU A 55 -15.00 -5.32 0.39
C GLU A 55 -14.31 -4.05 -0.11
N TRP A 56 -14.32 -3.87 -1.42
CA TRP A 56 -13.78 -2.67 -2.03
C TRP A 56 -14.47 -1.45 -1.43
N ASP A 57 -13.66 -0.56 -0.87
CA ASP A 57 -14.17 0.60 -0.14
C ASP A 57 -13.83 1.87 -0.93
N CYS A 58 -14.84 2.71 -1.14
CA CYS A 58 -14.66 3.96 -1.86
C CYS A 58 -13.97 5.05 -1.03
N TYR A 59 -13.76 4.82 0.28
CA TYR A 59 -13.17 5.83 1.14
C TYR A 59 -11.64 5.73 1.24
N ASP A 60 -11.08 4.59 0.97
CA ASP A 60 -9.62 4.43 0.96
C ASP A 60 -9.22 3.53 -0.21
N ALA A 61 -9.76 3.83 -1.36
CA ALA A 61 -9.59 3.02 -2.55
C ALA A 61 -8.13 2.91 -2.97
N TRP A 62 -7.77 1.72 -3.39
CA TRP A 62 -6.44 1.35 -3.83
C TRP A 62 -6.60 0.24 -4.88
N ALA A 63 -5.50 -0.16 -5.51
CA ALA A 63 -5.51 -1.29 -6.43
C ALA A 63 -6.09 -2.54 -5.75
N GLN A 64 -6.84 -3.34 -6.49
CA GLN A 64 -7.49 -4.53 -5.94
C GLN A 64 -6.53 -5.64 -5.58
N SER A 65 -5.34 -5.64 -6.18
CA SER A 65 -4.33 -6.67 -5.92
C SER A 65 -2.93 -6.08 -6.05
N PRO A 66 -1.92 -6.70 -5.41
CA PRO A 66 -0.53 -6.28 -5.56
C PRO A 66 -0.02 -6.29 -6.99
N GLU A 67 -0.59 -7.14 -7.86
CA GLU A 67 -0.18 -7.19 -9.26
C GLU A 67 -0.44 -5.88 -10.00
N GLN A 68 -1.41 -5.10 -9.53
CA GLN A 68 -1.78 -3.82 -10.13
C GLN A 68 -1.02 -2.65 -9.52
N VAL A 69 -0.15 -2.92 -8.57
CA VAL A 69 0.65 -1.90 -7.90
C VAL A 69 2.04 -1.85 -8.53
N SER A 70 2.50 -0.64 -8.83
CA SER A 70 3.88 -0.42 -9.27
C SER A 70 4.74 -0.08 -8.05
N ALA A 71 5.95 -0.61 -8.00
CA ALA A 71 6.88 -0.32 -6.92
C ALA A 71 8.22 0.11 -7.48
N ARG A 72 8.75 1.21 -6.96
CA ARG A 72 10.04 1.74 -7.35
C ARG A 72 10.93 1.88 -6.11
N CYS A 73 12.11 1.28 -6.15
CA CYS A 73 13.05 1.38 -5.04
C CYS A 73 13.63 2.80 -4.97
N LEU A 74 13.50 3.43 -3.81
CA LEU A 74 14.02 4.77 -3.58
C LEU A 74 15.39 4.76 -2.89
N GLY A 75 15.78 3.62 -2.29
CA GLY A 75 17.04 3.49 -1.57
C GLY A 75 16.88 2.73 -0.27
N GLU A 76 17.90 2.80 0.58
CA GLU A 76 17.89 2.11 1.85
C GLU A 76 17.17 2.93 2.91
N ALA A 77 16.42 2.24 3.78
CA ALA A 77 15.83 2.85 4.96
C ALA A 77 16.84 2.90 6.08
N LEU A 78 16.63 3.79 7.05
CA LEU A 78 17.45 3.82 8.26
C LEU A 78 17.29 2.51 9.03
N PRO A 79 18.33 2.05 9.75
CA PRO A 79 18.28 0.75 10.42
C PRO A 79 17.11 0.57 11.39
N GLU A 80 16.66 1.66 12.04
CA GLU A 80 15.56 1.62 12.99
C GLU A 80 14.17 1.71 12.32
N THR A 81 14.10 1.85 10.99
CA THR A 81 12.83 1.97 10.28
C THR A 81 12.08 0.66 10.31
N LYS A 82 10.81 0.71 10.70
CA LYS A 82 9.92 -0.46 10.70
C LYS A 82 9.22 -0.59 9.37
N ALA A 83 8.89 -1.82 8.98
CA ALA A 83 8.12 -2.08 7.78
C ALA A 83 6.75 -1.41 7.87
N GLY A 84 6.27 -0.91 6.74
CA GLY A 84 4.96 -0.28 6.66
C GLY A 84 4.99 1.06 5.94
N VAL A 85 3.88 1.76 6.04
CA VAL A 85 3.70 3.05 5.37
C VAL A 85 4.49 4.15 6.08
N ILE A 86 5.30 4.87 5.32
CA ILE A 86 6.02 6.05 5.81
C ILE A 86 5.18 7.29 5.58
N CYS A 87 4.66 7.45 4.36
CA CYS A 87 3.69 8.52 4.06
C CYS A 87 2.88 8.09 2.85
N ALA A 88 1.68 8.65 2.73
CA ALA A 88 0.78 8.30 1.63
C ALA A 88 0.13 9.56 1.07
N SER A 89 -0.15 9.53 -0.23
CA SER A 89 -0.88 10.59 -0.91
C SER A 89 -2.34 10.17 -1.05
N PHE A 90 -3.20 10.79 -0.25
CA PHE A 90 -4.63 10.49 -0.24
C PHE A 90 -5.40 11.67 -0.82
N ASN A 91 -6.24 11.39 -1.80
CA ASN A 91 -7.07 12.40 -2.44
C ASN A 91 -8.43 12.44 -1.73
N ALA A 92 -8.58 13.33 -0.78
CA ALA A 92 -9.78 13.43 0.06
C ALA A 92 -10.89 14.29 -0.54
N GLY A 93 -10.73 14.71 -1.77
CA GLY A 93 -11.72 15.55 -2.41
C GLY A 93 -11.45 17.01 -2.27
#